data_399fd2fe77b491aedd48ef8a23d77fb1
#
_entry.id   399fd2fe77b491aedd48ef8a23d77fb1
#
_cell.length_a   1.000
_cell.length_b   1.000
_cell.length_c   1.000
_cell.angle_alpha   90.00
_cell.angle_beta   90.00
_cell.angle_gamma   90.00
#
_symmetry.space_group_name_H-M   'P 1'
#
loop_
_entity.id
_entity.type
_entity.pdbx_description
1 polymer ?
#
loop_
_entity_poly.entity_id
_entity_poly.type
_entity_poly.pdbx_seq_one_letter_code
_entity_poly.pdbx_strand_id
1 'polypeptide(L)'
;MLETIAHRGPDYRGTWHREALSLGHNRLSIIDLSEAAHQPFHYGGHISLVFNGEVYNYQEIKLELEKAGFEFKTTSDTEVICAAYQHWGESCVNHFMGMWAFAIWDDQRKKLFCSRDRFGIKPFYYQFENGRFYFASEYKALKKSPLFRANYNKDHLYRYLQLGWLTYDDESFYEGLFSLPEAHNLVLEHGKLKTYRYWDISLEQENINIDDAKEKWQELFLNSMEQHMRADTPVGGCLSGGLDSSAICSSIGHLYPDLDFKTFTIYYSGKNEVDERPWAQYVWDAYPNLKSHSHSPKQNELLEDFDKFFYHFDVPPAGSSPLSQYFVMKLAKEQGMKVLLDGQGADEYLAGYDHSFYRLAAGELLSLNPKGFIGELEAFRDLRPRGTAQHFGTYGKSLLSTVVSEQSLYQFEYRYYLPFIGDEKKTEPKLWQPPGGSRLNQFLYQLTARTSLPSLLHNEDRNSMAFSIESRVPFLDHRLVEYSFSLPDALKLNKGWSKKILRESMRGIMPHEIIDRKDKKGFVTPGESKWLRGALKPLLEETKSAELPYLSQAKIKKVISEYEKGSNKHARLVWRLAMLQKWINHRHWQ
;
A
#
# COMPACT_ATOMS: atom_id res chain seq x y z
N MET A 1 16.60 17.25 8.58
CA MET A 1 15.35 16.56 8.19
C MET A 1 15.10 16.61 6.68
N LEU A 2 15.04 17.79 6.04
CA LEU A 2 14.76 17.88 4.58
C LEU A 2 15.85 17.18 3.73
N GLU A 3 17.11 17.30 4.11
CA GLU A 3 18.23 16.69 3.37
C GLU A 3 18.10 15.16 3.28
N THR A 4 17.68 14.51 4.37
CA THR A 4 17.55 13.04 4.42
C THR A 4 16.45 12.48 3.52
N ILE A 5 15.51 13.33 3.09
CA ILE A 5 14.39 12.98 2.20
C ILE A 5 14.37 13.80 0.91
N ALA A 6 15.55 14.35 0.49
CA ALA A 6 15.67 15.15 -0.72
C ALA A 6 15.28 14.37 -1.99
N HIS A 7 15.47 13.05 -2.01
CA HIS A 7 15.09 12.16 -3.11
C HIS A 7 13.58 12.18 -3.41
N ARG A 8 12.74 12.54 -2.45
CA ARG A 8 11.27 12.59 -2.65
C ARG A 8 10.82 13.74 -3.54
N GLY A 9 11.58 14.85 -3.54
CA GLY A 9 11.22 16.04 -4.31
C GLY A 9 12.46 16.83 -4.70
N PRO A 10 13.07 16.48 -5.85
CA PRO A 10 14.31 17.09 -6.29
C PRO A 10 14.13 18.46 -6.97
N ASP A 11 12.90 18.84 -7.32
CA ASP A 11 12.66 20.00 -8.19
C ASP A 11 12.78 21.34 -7.43
N TYR A 12 12.40 21.36 -6.14
CA TYR A 12 12.51 22.56 -5.29
C TYR A 12 12.56 22.20 -3.81
N ARG A 13 13.27 23.00 -3.01
CA ARG A 13 13.29 22.91 -1.55
C ARG A 13 12.91 24.24 -0.93
N GLY A 14 11.80 24.26 -0.16
CA GLY A 14 11.34 25.42 0.58
C GLY A 14 11.39 25.22 2.08
N THR A 15 11.66 26.30 2.80
CA THR A 15 11.54 26.38 4.27
C THR A 15 10.87 27.69 4.68
N TRP A 16 10.08 27.61 5.73
CA TRP A 16 9.47 28.78 6.33
C TRP A 16 9.55 28.67 7.86
N HIS A 17 9.86 29.79 8.49
CA HIS A 17 10.04 29.88 9.95
C HIS A 17 9.25 31.04 10.52
N ARG A 18 8.57 30.80 11.62
CA ARG A 18 7.85 31.82 12.37
C ARG A 18 7.80 31.45 13.85
N GLU A 19 8.41 32.28 14.72
CA GLU A 19 8.50 32.02 16.16
C GLU A 19 9.05 30.60 16.46
N ALA A 20 8.24 29.76 17.11
CA ALA A 20 8.58 28.37 17.44
C ALA A 20 8.17 27.35 16.36
N LEU A 21 7.63 27.80 15.21
CA LEU A 21 7.18 26.95 14.12
C LEU A 21 8.16 26.97 12.95
N SER A 22 8.42 25.79 12.39
CA SER A 22 9.16 25.64 11.14
C SER A 22 8.46 24.62 10.25
N LEU A 23 8.22 25.00 8.99
CA LEU A 23 7.73 24.11 7.94
C LEU A 23 8.78 23.98 6.87
N GLY A 24 8.87 22.78 6.27
CA GLY A 24 9.79 22.51 5.18
C GLY A 24 9.25 21.50 4.20
N HIS A 25 9.59 21.66 2.92
CA HIS A 25 9.09 20.82 1.83
C HIS A 25 10.16 20.59 0.76
N ASN A 26 10.26 19.35 0.28
CA ASN A 26 10.97 19.00 -0.95
C ASN A 26 9.92 18.69 -2.02
N ARG A 27 9.87 19.48 -3.09
CA ARG A 27 8.83 19.40 -4.12
C ARG A 27 9.23 18.48 -5.26
N LEU A 28 8.31 17.58 -5.61
CA LEU A 28 8.23 16.93 -6.93
C LEU A 28 7.09 17.63 -7.68
N SER A 29 7.41 18.35 -8.75
CA SER A 29 6.44 19.15 -9.49
C SER A 29 5.69 18.27 -10.48
N ILE A 30 4.39 18.10 -10.28
CA ILE A 30 3.49 17.25 -11.08
C ILE A 30 2.32 18.09 -11.63
N ILE A 31 1.64 18.85 -10.76
CA ILE A 31 0.60 19.81 -11.14
C ILE A 31 1.12 21.22 -10.87
N ASP A 32 0.90 22.14 -11.80
CA ASP A 32 1.42 23.51 -11.82
C ASP A 32 2.96 23.54 -11.66
N LEU A 33 3.67 23.42 -12.76
CA LEU A 33 5.16 23.36 -12.74
C LEU A 33 5.82 24.70 -12.41
N SER A 34 5.04 25.77 -12.19
CA SER A 34 5.57 27.12 -11.90
C SER A 34 6.05 27.27 -10.45
N GLU A 35 6.81 28.33 -10.20
CA GLU A 35 7.26 28.70 -8.86
C GLU A 35 6.09 29.15 -7.96
N ALA A 36 4.96 29.58 -8.52
CA ALA A 36 3.79 30.00 -7.76
C ALA A 36 3.21 28.89 -6.89
N ALA A 37 3.42 27.63 -7.27
CA ALA A 37 2.99 26.46 -6.51
C ALA A 37 4.08 25.89 -5.56
N HIS A 38 5.15 26.64 -5.29
CA HIS A 38 6.17 26.23 -4.33
C HIS A 38 5.59 26.15 -2.90
N GLN A 39 6.15 25.21 -2.12
CA GLN A 39 5.75 24.98 -0.73
C GLN A 39 6.95 25.22 0.22
N PRO A 40 6.73 25.65 1.47
CA PRO A 40 5.45 25.89 2.14
C PRO A 40 4.61 26.96 1.43
N PHE A 41 3.34 26.62 1.16
CA PHE A 41 2.42 27.49 0.42
C PHE A 41 1.68 28.42 1.40
N HIS A 42 1.58 29.71 1.07
CA HIS A 42 0.96 30.72 1.92
C HIS A 42 -0.32 31.25 1.29
N TYR A 43 -1.42 31.23 2.06
CA TYR A 43 -2.73 31.61 1.57
C TYR A 43 -3.46 32.54 2.56
N GLY A 44 -4.12 33.57 2.06
CA GLY A 44 -4.94 34.49 2.87
C GLY A 44 -4.19 35.24 4.00
N GLY A 45 -2.84 35.24 3.96
CA GLY A 45 -1.98 35.89 4.96
C GLY A 45 -1.89 35.19 6.33
N HIS A 46 -2.64 34.10 6.56
CA HIS A 46 -2.68 33.41 7.85
C HIS A 46 -2.59 31.88 7.75
N ILE A 47 -2.76 31.30 6.57
CA ILE A 47 -2.64 29.85 6.33
C ILE A 47 -1.28 29.56 5.71
N SER A 48 -0.59 28.55 6.24
CA SER A 48 0.65 28.01 5.67
C SER A 48 0.55 26.50 5.58
N LEU A 49 0.75 25.93 4.38
CA LEU A 49 0.56 24.53 4.07
C LEU A 49 1.87 23.86 3.59
N VAL A 50 2.12 22.65 4.09
CA VAL A 50 2.99 21.66 3.42
C VAL A 50 2.18 20.41 3.10
N PHE A 51 2.32 19.90 1.88
CA PHE A 51 1.47 18.85 1.32
C PHE A 51 2.28 17.86 0.49
N ASN A 52 2.06 16.59 0.71
CA ASN A 52 2.57 15.47 -0.08
C ASN A 52 1.36 14.67 -0.59
N GLY A 53 1.11 14.68 -1.88
CA GLY A 53 -0.01 13.97 -2.48
C GLY A 53 -0.63 14.70 -3.66
N GLU A 54 -1.86 14.27 -4.00
CA GLU A 54 -2.69 14.82 -5.06
C GLU A 54 -4.16 14.79 -4.62
N VAL A 55 -4.86 15.91 -4.81
CA VAL A 55 -6.32 15.99 -4.70
C VAL A 55 -6.88 15.97 -6.12
N TYR A 56 -7.20 14.77 -6.64
CA TYR A 56 -7.55 14.56 -8.05
C TYR A 56 -8.75 15.38 -8.52
N ASN A 57 -9.74 15.62 -7.66
CA ASN A 57 -10.92 16.42 -7.97
C ASN A 57 -10.76 17.91 -7.66
N TYR A 58 -9.51 18.40 -7.66
CA TYR A 58 -9.23 19.81 -7.34
C TYR A 58 -9.93 20.81 -8.28
N GLN A 59 -10.13 20.45 -9.53
CA GLN A 59 -10.79 21.31 -10.52
C GLN A 59 -12.27 21.50 -10.19
N GLU A 60 -12.96 20.44 -9.80
CA GLU A 60 -14.36 20.46 -9.38
C GLU A 60 -14.54 21.26 -8.08
N ILE A 61 -13.65 21.06 -7.10
CA ILE A 61 -13.65 21.82 -5.86
C ILE A 61 -13.36 23.30 -6.11
N LYS A 62 -12.42 23.61 -7.00
CA LYS A 62 -12.10 24.98 -7.40
C LYS A 62 -13.33 25.68 -7.95
N LEU A 63 -14.07 25.06 -8.87
CA LEU A 63 -15.31 25.61 -9.43
C LEU A 63 -16.39 25.86 -8.37
N GLU A 64 -16.49 25.01 -7.36
CA GLU A 64 -17.42 25.21 -6.23
C GLU A 64 -16.99 26.40 -5.38
N LEU A 65 -15.71 26.51 -5.06
CA LEU A 65 -15.15 27.61 -4.26
C LEU A 65 -15.19 28.96 -5.00
N GLU A 66 -15.00 28.97 -6.32
CA GLU A 66 -15.17 30.18 -7.15
C GLU A 66 -16.61 30.73 -7.08
N LYS A 67 -17.61 29.84 -7.08
CA LYS A 67 -19.02 30.24 -6.85
C LYS A 67 -19.26 30.79 -5.44
N ALA A 68 -18.44 30.37 -4.48
CA ALA A 68 -18.46 30.91 -3.11
C ALA A 68 -17.65 32.21 -2.95
N GLY A 69 -17.08 32.74 -4.04
CA GLY A 69 -16.36 34.02 -4.06
C GLY A 69 -14.85 33.92 -3.81
N PHE A 70 -14.26 32.74 -3.91
CA PHE A 70 -12.82 32.56 -3.81
C PHE A 70 -12.14 32.83 -5.16
N GLU A 71 -10.96 33.43 -5.11
CA GLU A 71 -10.10 33.68 -6.28
C GLU A 71 -8.83 32.83 -6.18
N PHE A 72 -8.38 32.31 -7.31
CA PHE A 72 -7.19 31.46 -7.39
C PHE A 72 -6.11 32.11 -8.26
N LYS A 73 -4.86 31.97 -7.85
CA LYS A 73 -3.67 32.51 -8.55
C LYS A 73 -2.87 31.43 -9.25
N THR A 74 -3.10 30.18 -8.89
CA THR A 74 -2.39 29.00 -9.41
C THR A 74 -3.34 28.00 -10.04
N THR A 75 -2.80 27.05 -10.74
CA THR A 75 -3.55 25.86 -11.22
C THR A 75 -3.33 24.66 -10.31
N SER A 76 -2.63 24.84 -9.18
CA SER A 76 -2.27 23.76 -8.25
C SER A 76 -3.43 23.37 -7.34
N ASP A 77 -3.55 22.10 -7.05
CA ASP A 77 -4.40 21.54 -6.00
C ASP A 77 -4.00 22.02 -4.60
N THR A 78 -2.73 22.39 -4.40
CA THR A 78 -2.20 22.96 -3.15
C THR A 78 -2.95 24.22 -2.72
N GLU A 79 -3.23 25.15 -3.66
CA GLU A 79 -4.02 26.35 -3.39
C GLU A 79 -5.48 25.99 -3.08
N VAL A 80 -6.02 25.00 -3.79
CA VAL A 80 -7.40 24.53 -3.58
C VAL A 80 -7.57 23.94 -2.18
N ILE A 81 -6.58 23.19 -1.65
CA ILE A 81 -6.60 22.71 -0.26
C ILE A 81 -6.68 23.86 0.74
N CYS A 82 -5.90 24.92 0.53
CA CYS A 82 -5.92 26.09 1.43
C CYS A 82 -7.28 26.82 1.40
N ALA A 83 -7.83 27.05 0.21
CA ALA A 83 -9.14 27.68 0.04
C ALA A 83 -10.27 26.81 0.63
N ALA A 84 -10.21 25.48 0.43
CA ALA A 84 -11.13 24.52 1.01
C ALA A 84 -11.08 24.53 2.54
N TYR A 85 -9.88 24.56 3.13
CA TYR A 85 -9.73 24.68 4.58
C TYR A 85 -10.28 26.01 5.09
N GLN A 86 -10.05 27.12 4.40
CA GLN A 86 -10.61 28.41 4.77
C GLN A 86 -12.14 28.41 4.74
N HIS A 87 -12.75 27.70 3.78
CA HIS A 87 -14.20 27.63 3.60
C HIS A 87 -14.87 26.63 4.55
N TRP A 88 -14.39 25.38 4.59
CA TRP A 88 -15.02 24.26 5.32
C TRP A 88 -14.30 23.90 6.62
N GLY A 89 -13.17 24.52 6.94
CA GLY A 89 -12.36 24.16 8.11
C GLY A 89 -11.82 22.73 8.00
N GLU A 90 -11.81 22.01 9.12
CA GLU A 90 -11.34 20.61 9.18
C GLU A 90 -12.18 19.64 8.34
N SER A 91 -13.43 20.01 7.99
CA SER A 91 -14.31 19.19 7.15
C SER A 91 -13.92 19.19 5.67
N CYS A 92 -12.97 20.04 5.24
CA CYS A 92 -12.51 20.10 3.84
C CYS A 92 -12.09 18.73 3.29
N VAL A 93 -11.52 17.85 4.13
CA VAL A 93 -11.07 16.51 3.76
C VAL A 93 -12.21 15.60 3.27
N ASN A 94 -13.47 15.89 3.64
CA ASN A 94 -14.62 15.10 3.19
C ASN A 94 -14.94 15.35 1.71
N HIS A 95 -14.52 16.49 1.16
CA HIS A 95 -14.72 16.87 -0.24
C HIS A 95 -13.61 16.34 -1.16
N PHE A 96 -12.47 15.92 -0.61
CA PHE A 96 -11.31 15.52 -1.38
C PHE A 96 -11.42 14.09 -1.90
N MET A 97 -11.06 13.91 -3.16
CA MET A 97 -10.75 12.63 -3.79
C MET A 97 -9.26 12.60 -4.10
N GLY A 98 -8.54 11.62 -3.59
CA GLY A 98 -7.10 11.57 -3.82
C GLY A 98 -6.32 10.90 -2.70
N MET A 99 -5.06 11.20 -2.69
CA MET A 99 -4.08 10.71 -1.73
C MET A 99 -3.33 11.90 -1.13
N TRP A 100 -3.24 11.97 0.19
CA TRP A 100 -2.62 13.12 0.85
C TRP A 100 -2.04 12.82 2.22
N ALA A 101 -1.00 13.58 2.52
CA ALA A 101 -0.52 13.83 3.86
C ALA A 101 -0.15 15.31 3.92
N PHE A 102 -0.86 16.11 4.69
CA PHE A 102 -0.60 17.53 4.78
C PHE A 102 -0.58 18.05 6.22
N ALA A 103 0.04 19.21 6.39
CA ALA A 103 0.00 19.99 7.62
C ALA A 103 -0.29 21.46 7.29
N ILE A 104 -1.37 21.99 7.85
CA ILE A 104 -1.81 23.38 7.75
C ILE A 104 -1.57 24.08 9.08
N TRP A 105 -0.79 25.14 9.07
CA TRP A 105 -0.73 26.10 10.17
C TRP A 105 -1.72 27.25 9.93
N ASP A 106 -2.65 27.40 10.85
CA ASP A 106 -3.58 28.54 10.91
C ASP A 106 -3.11 29.52 11.99
N ASP A 107 -2.53 30.63 11.55
CA ASP A 107 -1.93 31.61 12.45
C ASP A 107 -2.97 32.44 13.22
N GLN A 108 -4.18 32.59 12.68
CA GLN A 108 -5.27 33.26 13.36
C GLN A 108 -5.80 32.45 14.55
N ARG A 109 -5.91 31.11 14.33
CA ARG A 109 -6.40 30.17 15.36
C ARG A 109 -5.29 29.62 16.23
N LYS A 110 -4.01 29.87 15.88
CA LYS A 110 -2.84 29.27 16.52
C LYS A 110 -2.94 27.74 16.57
N LYS A 111 -3.37 27.15 15.46
CA LYS A 111 -3.68 25.73 15.31
C LYS A 111 -2.88 25.09 14.18
N LEU A 112 -2.32 23.91 14.45
CA LEU A 112 -1.79 23.01 13.44
C LEU A 112 -2.85 21.93 13.16
N PHE A 113 -3.32 21.87 11.91
CA PHE A 113 -4.21 20.84 11.41
C PHE A 113 -3.48 19.96 10.43
N CYS A 114 -3.40 18.66 10.72
CA CYS A 114 -2.81 17.67 9.83
C CYS A 114 -3.85 16.63 9.43
N SER A 115 -3.75 16.12 8.22
CA SER A 115 -4.64 15.06 7.73
C SER A 115 -3.87 14.05 6.90
N ARG A 116 -4.31 12.80 6.97
CA ARG A 116 -3.84 11.70 6.14
C ARG A 116 -5.01 11.09 5.38
N ASP A 117 -4.81 10.73 4.12
CA ASP A 117 -5.85 10.20 3.23
C ASP A 117 -6.54 8.93 3.76
N ARG A 118 -7.66 8.57 3.12
CA ARG A 118 -8.58 7.50 3.56
C ARG A 118 -7.94 6.13 3.69
N PHE A 119 -6.90 5.84 2.89
CA PHE A 119 -6.21 4.53 2.88
C PHE A 119 -4.78 4.62 3.41
N GLY A 120 -4.29 5.83 3.74
CA GLY A 120 -2.92 6.05 4.16
C GLY A 120 -1.90 5.84 3.04
N ILE A 121 -2.28 6.18 1.80
CA ILE A 121 -1.42 6.09 0.61
C ILE A 121 -0.17 6.94 0.81
N LYS A 122 -0.35 8.19 1.26
CA LYS A 122 0.77 9.05 1.60
C LYS A 122 1.16 8.92 3.07
N PRO A 123 2.46 8.87 3.38
CA PRO A 123 2.95 8.68 4.75
C PRO A 123 2.90 9.98 5.57
N PHE A 124 2.53 9.86 6.83
CA PHE A 124 2.64 10.92 7.84
C PHE A 124 3.11 10.34 9.16
N TYR A 125 4.36 10.60 9.54
CA TYR A 125 4.95 10.17 10.82
C TYR A 125 5.18 11.36 11.73
N TYR A 126 5.06 11.16 13.05
CA TYR A 126 5.23 12.23 14.00
C TYR A 126 5.82 11.76 15.34
N GLN A 127 6.36 12.72 16.07
CA GLN A 127 6.77 12.61 17.47
C GLN A 127 6.16 13.77 18.25
N PHE A 128 5.64 13.49 19.43
CA PHE A 128 5.10 14.51 20.31
C PHE A 128 5.49 14.24 21.76
N GLU A 129 6.22 15.16 22.36
CA GLU A 129 6.64 15.08 23.75
C GLU A 129 6.85 16.50 24.33
N ASN A 130 6.35 16.74 25.53
CA ASN A 130 6.54 18.02 26.26
C ASN A 130 6.19 19.26 25.44
N GLY A 131 5.08 19.21 24.66
CA GLY A 131 4.61 20.32 23.82
C GLY A 131 5.41 20.53 22.53
N ARG A 132 6.42 19.70 22.25
CA ARG A 132 7.19 19.74 21.00
C ARG A 132 6.64 18.69 20.04
N PHE A 133 6.38 19.13 18.81
CA PHE A 133 5.84 18.28 17.73
C PHE A 133 6.76 18.32 16.53
N TYR A 134 7.13 17.15 16.03
CA TYR A 134 7.90 16.97 14.79
C TYR A 134 7.18 15.98 13.88
N PHE A 135 7.14 16.28 12.59
CA PHE A 135 6.54 15.37 11.60
C PHE A 135 7.38 15.28 10.33
N ALA A 136 7.23 14.18 9.60
CA ALA A 136 7.90 13.95 8.32
C ALA A 136 7.24 12.82 7.54
N SER A 137 7.59 12.71 6.25
CA SER A 137 7.15 11.62 5.36
C SER A 137 7.92 10.31 5.57
N GLU A 138 9.10 10.33 6.22
CA GLU A 138 9.93 9.14 6.43
C GLU A 138 10.57 9.14 7.82
N TYR A 139 10.78 7.94 8.39
CA TYR A 139 11.40 7.77 9.72
C TYR A 139 12.80 8.38 9.80
N LYS A 140 13.60 8.22 8.71
CA LYS A 140 14.98 8.74 8.67
C LYS A 140 15.06 10.25 8.87
N ALA A 141 14.02 10.99 8.50
CA ALA A 141 13.96 12.42 8.77
C ALA A 141 13.69 12.71 10.26
N LEU A 142 12.79 11.94 10.89
CA LEU A 142 12.49 12.07 12.33
C LEU A 142 13.64 11.60 13.23
N LYS A 143 14.53 10.72 12.74
CA LYS A 143 15.78 10.38 13.45
C LYS A 143 16.69 11.60 13.68
N LYS A 144 16.51 12.68 12.92
CA LYS A 144 17.19 13.97 13.11
C LYS A 144 16.51 14.91 14.09
N SER A 145 15.34 14.55 14.64
CA SER A 145 14.65 15.36 15.64
C SER A 145 15.31 15.23 17.01
N PRO A 146 15.26 16.27 17.87
CA PRO A 146 15.74 16.19 19.24
C PRO A 146 14.96 15.23 20.14
N LEU A 147 13.77 14.77 19.70
CA LEU A 147 12.94 13.83 20.45
C LEU A 147 13.28 12.37 20.11
N PHE A 148 14.06 12.12 19.06
CA PHE A 148 14.34 10.75 18.64
C PHE A 148 15.18 10.01 19.68
N ARG A 149 14.70 8.83 20.04
CA ARG A 149 15.41 7.84 20.87
C ARG A 149 15.50 6.53 20.09
N ALA A 150 16.69 5.95 20.03
CA ALA A 150 16.95 4.70 19.30
C ALA A 150 16.47 3.45 20.09
N ASN A 151 15.34 3.55 20.77
CA ASN A 151 14.70 2.44 21.47
C ASN A 151 13.75 1.72 20.53
N TYR A 152 13.86 0.40 20.44
CA TYR A 152 12.98 -0.39 19.59
C TYR A 152 11.70 -0.77 20.31
N ASN A 153 10.56 -0.64 19.57
CA ASN A 153 9.28 -1.17 20.02
C ASN A 153 9.28 -2.70 19.87
N LYS A 154 9.35 -3.39 20.99
CA LYS A 154 9.42 -4.85 21.06
C LYS A 154 8.21 -5.54 20.43
N ASP A 155 7.00 -5.05 20.72
CA ASP A 155 5.77 -5.66 20.22
C ASP A 155 5.63 -5.48 18.70
N HIS A 156 6.08 -4.34 18.18
CA HIS A 156 6.11 -4.10 16.74
C HIS A 156 7.15 -4.99 16.04
N LEU A 157 8.35 -5.19 16.63
CA LEU A 157 9.34 -6.13 16.11
C LEU A 157 8.82 -7.56 16.07
N TYR A 158 8.09 -8.00 17.08
CA TYR A 158 7.50 -9.34 17.09
C TYR A 158 6.40 -9.50 16.03
N ARG A 159 5.50 -8.52 15.87
CA ARG A 159 4.48 -8.51 14.81
C ARG A 159 5.12 -8.58 13.42
N TYR A 160 6.15 -7.77 13.19
CA TYR A 160 6.92 -7.82 11.94
C TYR A 160 7.51 -9.22 11.69
N LEU A 161 8.22 -9.80 12.64
CA LEU A 161 8.88 -11.10 12.45
C LEU A 161 7.88 -12.23 12.20
N GLN A 162 6.76 -12.22 12.87
CA GLN A 162 5.76 -13.29 12.80
C GLN A 162 4.80 -13.13 11.62
N LEU A 163 4.22 -11.95 11.46
CA LEU A 163 3.16 -11.69 10.51
C LEU A 163 3.66 -10.94 9.26
N GLY A 164 4.80 -10.26 9.35
CA GLY A 164 5.32 -9.43 8.28
C GLY A 164 4.60 -8.08 8.16
N TRP A 165 3.85 -7.68 9.18
CA TRP A 165 3.18 -6.39 9.17
C TRP A 165 4.19 -5.27 9.45
N LEU A 166 4.25 -4.30 8.54
CA LEU A 166 5.09 -3.11 8.67
C LEU A 166 4.35 -1.99 9.40
N THR A 167 3.04 -1.94 9.18
CA THR A 167 2.13 -0.95 9.75
C THR A 167 0.85 -1.69 10.13
N TYR A 168 0.39 -1.55 11.37
CA TYR A 168 -0.82 -2.20 11.84
C TYR A 168 -1.68 -1.26 12.71
N ASP A 169 -1.03 -0.46 13.50
CA ASP A 169 -1.56 0.56 14.39
C ASP A 169 -0.78 1.88 14.18
N ASP A 170 -0.95 2.83 15.09
CA ASP A 170 -0.21 4.10 15.07
C ASP A 170 1.25 3.99 15.56
N GLU A 171 1.64 2.84 16.13
CA GLU A 171 3.00 2.61 16.59
C GLU A 171 3.98 2.28 15.44
N SER A 172 5.26 2.49 15.68
CA SER A 172 6.34 2.19 14.75
C SER A 172 7.37 1.23 15.33
N PHE A 173 8.41 0.94 14.54
CA PHE A 173 9.59 0.18 14.99
C PHE A 173 10.37 0.86 16.12
N TYR A 174 10.14 2.16 16.37
CA TYR A 174 10.78 2.92 17.44
C TYR A 174 9.75 3.42 18.44
N GLU A 175 10.09 3.33 19.75
CA GLU A 175 9.28 3.91 20.81
C GLU A 175 9.18 5.43 20.65
N GLY A 176 7.98 5.99 20.87
CA GLY A 176 7.74 7.43 20.80
C GLY A 176 7.72 8.03 19.38
N LEU A 177 7.80 7.19 18.35
CA LEU A 177 7.59 7.58 16.96
C LEU A 177 6.30 6.93 16.46
N PHE A 178 5.36 7.76 16.01
CA PHE A 178 4.01 7.35 15.63
C PHE A 178 3.75 7.58 14.14
N SER A 179 2.81 6.84 13.59
CA SER A 179 2.18 7.08 12.30
C SER A 179 0.80 7.67 12.52
N LEU A 180 0.43 8.74 11.81
CA LEU A 180 -0.96 9.14 11.76
C LEU A 180 -1.74 8.05 11.00
N PRO A 181 -2.76 7.39 11.61
CA PRO A 181 -3.48 6.33 10.94
C PRO A 181 -4.20 6.82 9.67
N GLU A 182 -4.53 5.89 8.78
CA GLU A 182 -5.37 6.17 7.61
C GLU A 182 -6.72 6.78 8.03
N ALA A 183 -7.26 7.69 7.19
CA ALA A 183 -8.52 8.38 7.44
C ALA A 183 -8.56 9.17 8.76
N HIS A 184 -7.40 9.64 9.25
CA HIS A 184 -7.35 10.41 10.49
C HIS A 184 -6.88 11.84 10.26
N ASN A 185 -7.46 12.72 11.06
CA ASN A 185 -7.00 14.07 11.29
C ASN A 185 -6.25 14.15 12.62
N LEU A 186 -5.27 15.06 12.68
CA LEU A 186 -4.54 15.43 13.89
C LEU A 186 -4.62 16.94 14.06
N VAL A 187 -5.00 17.37 15.26
CA VAL A 187 -5.06 18.78 15.65
C VAL A 187 -4.12 19.00 16.82
N LEU A 188 -3.22 19.97 16.69
CA LEU A 188 -2.41 20.48 17.79
C LEU A 188 -2.80 21.93 18.05
N GLU A 189 -3.40 22.17 19.20
CA GLU A 189 -3.89 23.48 19.63
C GLU A 189 -3.67 23.65 21.14
N HIS A 190 -3.18 24.83 21.56
CA HIS A 190 -2.87 25.11 22.97
C HIS A 190 -2.02 24.03 23.66
N GLY A 191 -1.06 23.45 22.96
CA GLY A 191 -0.18 22.39 23.47
C GLY A 191 -0.83 21.02 23.65
N LYS A 192 -2.09 20.85 23.24
CA LYS A 192 -2.83 19.58 23.29
C LYS A 192 -2.95 18.99 21.90
N LEU A 193 -2.59 17.72 21.80
CA LEU A 193 -2.71 16.92 20.58
C LEU A 193 -3.95 16.06 20.65
N LYS A 194 -4.77 16.10 19.59
CA LYS A 194 -5.97 15.27 19.41
C LYS A 194 -5.92 14.64 18.03
N THR A 195 -6.20 13.34 17.95
CA THR A 195 -6.43 12.60 16.69
C THR A 195 -7.87 12.11 16.64
N TYR A 196 -8.45 12.08 15.43
CA TYR A 196 -9.79 11.54 15.23
C TYR A 196 -9.94 11.03 13.80
N ARG A 197 -10.72 9.96 13.63
CA ARG A 197 -11.07 9.40 12.34
C ARG A 197 -12.16 10.27 11.68
N TYR A 198 -11.99 10.62 10.40
CA TYR A 198 -12.99 11.38 9.64
C TYR A 198 -13.76 10.52 8.63
N TRP A 199 -13.29 9.30 8.31
CA TRP A 199 -13.92 8.39 7.37
C TRP A 199 -13.69 6.93 7.75
N ASP A 200 -14.65 6.05 7.40
CA ASP A 200 -14.51 4.59 7.50
C ASP A 200 -15.35 3.90 6.41
N ILE A 201 -15.04 2.63 6.12
CA ILE A 201 -15.74 1.81 5.15
C ILE A 201 -17.00 1.22 5.80
N SER A 202 -18.18 1.43 5.19
CA SER A 202 -19.39 0.71 5.57
C SER A 202 -19.34 -0.73 5.05
N LEU A 203 -19.78 -1.68 5.87
CA LEU A 203 -19.90 -3.10 5.50
C LEU A 203 -21.33 -3.52 5.16
N GLU A 204 -22.27 -2.59 5.12
CA GLU A 204 -23.64 -2.84 4.71
C GLU A 204 -23.69 -3.21 3.22
N GLN A 205 -24.47 -4.23 2.90
CA GLN A 205 -24.62 -4.72 1.53
C GLN A 205 -25.99 -4.38 0.97
N GLU A 206 -25.99 -3.97 -0.29
CA GLU A 206 -27.22 -3.66 -1.04
C GLU A 206 -27.64 -4.86 -1.88
N ASN A 207 -28.95 -5.00 -2.08
CA ASN A 207 -29.49 -5.98 -3.03
C ASN A 207 -29.55 -5.36 -4.42
N ILE A 208 -28.56 -5.65 -5.23
CA ILE A 208 -28.42 -5.11 -6.59
C ILE A 208 -28.26 -6.24 -7.60
N ASN A 209 -28.85 -6.10 -8.78
CA ASN A 209 -28.61 -7.06 -9.86
C ASN A 209 -27.21 -6.89 -10.46
N ILE A 210 -26.73 -7.94 -11.14
CA ILE A 210 -25.37 -7.96 -11.66
C ILE A 210 -25.14 -6.95 -12.80
N ASP A 211 -26.15 -6.66 -13.62
CA ASP A 211 -25.98 -5.79 -14.78
C ASP A 211 -25.86 -4.33 -14.36
N ASP A 212 -26.71 -3.85 -13.45
CA ASP A 212 -26.59 -2.53 -12.84
C ASP A 212 -25.27 -2.40 -12.06
N ALA A 213 -24.90 -3.46 -11.35
CA ALA A 213 -23.66 -3.46 -10.59
C ALA A 213 -22.43 -3.32 -11.49
N LYS A 214 -22.39 -4.01 -12.64
CA LYS A 214 -21.28 -3.94 -13.61
C LYS A 214 -21.17 -2.55 -14.22
N GLU A 215 -22.29 -2.00 -14.67
CA GLU A 215 -22.33 -0.68 -15.32
C GLU A 215 -21.83 0.40 -14.36
N LYS A 216 -22.34 0.41 -13.12
CA LYS A 216 -21.94 1.38 -12.11
C LYS A 216 -20.48 1.20 -11.69
N TRP A 217 -20.01 -0.04 -11.55
CA TRP A 217 -18.62 -0.32 -11.19
C TRP A 217 -17.65 0.14 -12.29
N GLN A 218 -18.00 -0.12 -13.56
CA GLN A 218 -17.22 0.31 -14.72
C GLN A 218 -17.15 1.84 -14.80
N GLU A 219 -18.30 2.54 -14.64
CA GLU A 219 -18.35 4.00 -14.60
C GLU A 219 -17.41 4.58 -13.54
N LEU A 220 -17.48 4.06 -12.31
CA LEU A 220 -16.63 4.52 -11.20
C LEU A 220 -15.15 4.25 -11.49
N PHE A 221 -14.81 3.07 -12.01
CA PHE A 221 -13.44 2.71 -12.31
C PHE A 221 -12.85 3.56 -13.44
N LEU A 222 -13.57 3.74 -14.55
CA LEU A 222 -13.10 4.57 -15.66
C LEU A 222 -13.00 6.04 -15.25
N ASN A 223 -13.93 6.57 -14.45
CA ASN A 223 -13.81 7.90 -13.90
C ASN A 223 -12.61 8.04 -12.96
N SER A 224 -12.33 7.01 -12.13
CA SER A 224 -11.09 6.98 -11.34
C SER A 224 -9.86 7.05 -12.25
N MET A 225 -9.83 6.32 -13.36
CA MET A 225 -8.72 6.35 -14.32
C MET A 225 -8.50 7.76 -14.87
N GLU A 226 -9.57 8.45 -15.32
CA GLU A 226 -9.50 9.83 -15.83
C GLU A 226 -8.96 10.80 -14.77
N GLN A 227 -9.40 10.68 -13.52
CA GLN A 227 -8.94 11.51 -12.41
C GLN A 227 -7.43 11.29 -12.13
N HIS A 228 -6.98 10.04 -12.14
CA HIS A 228 -5.58 9.70 -11.87
C HIS A 228 -4.63 10.05 -13.02
N MET A 229 -5.15 10.36 -14.21
CA MET A 229 -4.35 10.86 -15.35
C MET A 229 -4.08 12.37 -15.29
N ARG A 230 -4.70 13.13 -14.39
CA ARG A 230 -4.49 14.58 -14.25
C ARG A 230 -3.06 14.87 -13.79
N ALA A 231 -2.23 15.35 -14.69
CA ALA A 231 -0.85 15.73 -14.44
C ALA A 231 -0.33 16.64 -15.57
N ASP A 232 0.59 17.56 -15.24
CA ASP A 232 1.32 18.39 -16.22
C ASP A 232 2.66 17.74 -16.62
N THR A 233 2.87 16.48 -16.22
CA THR A 233 4.05 15.66 -16.50
C THR A 233 3.65 14.32 -17.11
N PRO A 234 4.58 13.61 -17.80
CA PRO A 234 4.28 12.30 -18.37
C PRO A 234 3.82 11.27 -17.31
N VAL A 235 2.73 10.57 -17.61
CA VAL A 235 2.17 9.47 -16.83
C VAL A 235 2.43 8.15 -17.56
N GLY A 236 2.87 7.13 -16.83
CA GLY A 236 3.03 5.76 -17.33
C GLY A 236 2.31 4.76 -16.44
N GLY A 237 2.42 3.46 -16.72
CA GLY A 237 1.75 2.42 -15.95
C GLY A 237 2.60 1.17 -15.71
N CYS A 238 2.40 0.52 -14.59
CA CYS A 238 2.95 -0.81 -14.33
C CYS A 238 2.09 -1.86 -15.02
N LEU A 239 2.69 -2.78 -15.78
CA LEU A 239 1.98 -3.88 -16.45
C LEU A 239 2.67 -5.20 -16.19
N SER A 240 2.14 -5.99 -15.26
CA SER A 240 2.65 -7.33 -14.94
C SER A 240 1.98 -8.45 -15.75
N GLY A 241 0.90 -8.15 -16.51
CA GLY A 241 0.02 -9.16 -17.11
C GLY A 241 -0.96 -9.79 -16.12
N GLY A 242 -0.97 -9.34 -14.87
CA GLY A 242 -2.01 -9.64 -13.89
C GLY A 242 -3.31 -8.88 -14.18
N LEU A 243 -4.43 -9.36 -13.61
CA LEU A 243 -5.76 -8.79 -13.86
C LEU A 243 -5.83 -7.27 -13.59
N ASP A 244 -5.27 -6.83 -12.46
CA ASP A 244 -5.37 -5.43 -12.00
C ASP A 244 -4.56 -4.46 -12.88
N SER A 245 -3.29 -4.76 -13.09
CA SER A 245 -2.43 -3.94 -13.95
C SER A 245 -2.92 -3.93 -15.41
N SER A 246 -3.48 -5.06 -15.89
CA SER A 246 -4.08 -5.14 -17.22
C SER A 246 -5.35 -4.32 -17.32
N ALA A 247 -6.19 -4.28 -16.26
CA ALA A 247 -7.38 -3.44 -16.24
C ALA A 247 -7.02 -1.95 -16.33
N ILE A 248 -6.01 -1.50 -15.58
CA ILE A 248 -5.49 -0.12 -15.65
C ILE A 248 -5.00 0.20 -17.07
N CYS A 249 -4.06 -0.59 -17.60
CA CYS A 249 -3.46 -0.31 -18.90
C CYS A 249 -4.47 -0.42 -20.05
N SER A 250 -5.39 -1.40 -20.02
CA SER A 250 -6.46 -1.51 -21.01
C SER A 250 -7.41 -0.33 -20.97
N SER A 251 -7.74 0.18 -19.75
CA SER A 251 -8.57 1.38 -19.62
C SER A 251 -7.90 2.61 -20.23
N ILE A 252 -6.60 2.78 -20.00
CA ILE A 252 -5.85 3.89 -20.64
C ILE A 252 -5.79 3.73 -22.14
N GLY A 253 -5.52 2.51 -22.64
CA GLY A 253 -5.53 2.23 -24.07
C GLY A 253 -6.88 2.53 -24.73
N HIS A 254 -7.97 2.27 -24.01
CA HIS A 254 -9.35 2.54 -24.47
C HIS A 254 -9.73 4.02 -24.38
N LEU A 255 -9.46 4.69 -23.26
CA LEU A 255 -9.84 6.10 -23.03
C LEU A 255 -9.00 7.08 -23.83
N TYR A 256 -7.72 6.75 -24.08
CA TYR A 256 -6.75 7.65 -24.71
C TYR A 256 -6.05 6.96 -25.90
N PRO A 257 -6.75 6.60 -26.97
CA PRO A 257 -6.19 5.80 -28.09
C PRO A 257 -5.03 6.49 -28.83
N ASP A 258 -4.98 7.82 -28.80
CA ASP A 258 -3.94 8.63 -29.44
C ASP A 258 -2.74 8.92 -28.53
N LEU A 259 -2.78 8.51 -27.25
CA LEU A 259 -1.71 8.75 -26.29
C LEU A 259 -0.65 7.63 -26.37
N ASP A 260 0.59 7.97 -26.68
CA ASP A 260 1.72 7.05 -26.50
C ASP A 260 1.99 6.83 -25.00
N PHE A 261 1.40 5.78 -24.43
CA PHE A 261 1.47 5.50 -23.00
C PHE A 261 2.53 4.43 -22.71
N LYS A 262 3.53 4.77 -21.91
CA LYS A 262 4.62 3.85 -21.55
C LYS A 262 4.20 2.89 -20.45
N THR A 263 4.45 1.59 -20.65
CA THR A 263 4.19 0.54 -19.67
C THR A 263 5.48 -0.16 -19.25
N PHE A 264 5.58 -0.55 -17.96
CA PHE A 264 6.80 -1.04 -17.33
C PHE A 264 6.60 -2.43 -16.74
N THR A 265 7.49 -3.36 -17.10
CA THR A 265 7.42 -4.76 -16.69
C THR A 265 8.80 -5.25 -16.24
N ILE A 266 8.88 -5.85 -15.05
CA ILE A 266 10.05 -6.61 -14.61
C ILE A 266 9.75 -8.11 -14.73
N TYR A 267 10.70 -8.87 -15.26
CA TYR A 267 10.61 -10.32 -15.38
C TYR A 267 11.90 -11.00 -14.95
N TYR A 268 11.83 -12.27 -14.64
CA TYR A 268 13.00 -13.09 -14.32
C TYR A 268 13.08 -14.26 -15.30
N SER A 269 14.23 -14.38 -15.98
CA SER A 269 14.50 -15.47 -16.92
C SER A 269 15.26 -16.59 -16.23
N GLY A 270 14.75 -17.83 -16.33
CA GLY A 270 15.42 -19.01 -15.78
C GLY A 270 14.50 -20.24 -15.70
N LYS A 271 15.10 -21.42 -15.51
CA LYS A 271 14.37 -22.67 -15.34
C LYS A 271 13.59 -22.60 -14.01
N ASN A 272 12.25 -22.67 -14.05
CA ASN A 272 11.33 -22.53 -12.92
C ASN A 272 11.11 -21.08 -12.42
N GLU A 273 11.40 -20.07 -13.21
CA GLU A 273 11.03 -18.68 -12.92
C GLU A 273 9.72 -18.31 -13.61
N VAL A 274 9.04 -17.31 -13.04
CA VAL A 274 7.74 -16.88 -13.58
C VAL A 274 7.95 -15.68 -14.46
N ASP A 275 7.81 -15.88 -15.77
CA ASP A 275 7.73 -14.81 -16.75
C ASP A 275 6.26 -14.57 -17.09
N GLU A 276 5.74 -13.39 -16.75
CA GLU A 276 4.35 -13.02 -17.03
C GLU A 276 4.20 -12.16 -18.29
N ARG A 277 5.28 -11.86 -19.03
CA ARG A 277 5.22 -11.12 -20.29
C ARG A 277 4.25 -11.72 -21.33
N PRO A 278 4.10 -13.06 -21.47
CA PRO A 278 3.10 -13.62 -22.38
C PRO A 278 1.66 -13.15 -22.07
N TRP A 279 1.35 -12.85 -20.80
CA TRP A 279 0.07 -12.26 -20.42
C TRP A 279 0.01 -10.76 -20.71
N ALA A 280 1.07 -10.01 -20.45
CA ALA A 280 1.15 -8.60 -20.78
C ALA A 280 1.05 -8.39 -22.32
N GLN A 281 1.52 -9.37 -23.12
CA GLN A 281 1.46 -9.31 -24.59
C GLN A 281 0.02 -9.19 -25.11
N TYR A 282 -0.95 -9.86 -24.49
CA TYR A 282 -2.36 -9.71 -24.90
C TYR A 282 -2.86 -8.27 -24.78
N VAL A 283 -2.38 -7.53 -23.76
CA VAL A 283 -2.73 -6.12 -23.57
C VAL A 283 -2.06 -5.23 -24.62
N TRP A 284 -0.78 -5.46 -24.91
CA TRP A 284 -0.05 -4.71 -25.94
C TRP A 284 -0.62 -4.97 -27.35
N ASP A 285 -1.02 -6.21 -27.65
CA ASP A 285 -1.63 -6.57 -28.94
C ASP A 285 -3.00 -5.91 -29.12
N ALA A 286 -3.78 -5.78 -28.04
CA ALA A 286 -5.08 -5.12 -28.05
C ALA A 286 -4.98 -3.59 -28.17
N TYR A 287 -3.89 -2.99 -27.64
CA TYR A 287 -3.72 -1.54 -27.55
C TYR A 287 -2.33 -1.10 -28.04
N PRO A 288 -2.14 -0.88 -29.37
CA PRO A 288 -0.85 -0.52 -29.95
C PRO A 288 -0.25 0.82 -29.47
N ASN A 289 -1.07 1.69 -28.88
CA ASN A 289 -0.64 2.93 -28.23
C ASN A 289 0.09 2.70 -26.88
N LEU A 290 0.02 1.49 -26.31
CA LEU A 290 0.79 1.12 -25.11
C LEU A 290 2.20 0.70 -25.50
N LYS A 291 3.22 1.48 -25.08
CA LYS A 291 4.64 1.25 -25.41
C LYS A 291 5.31 0.42 -24.31
N SER A 292 5.73 -0.78 -24.65
CA SER A 292 6.33 -1.73 -23.72
C SER A 292 7.78 -1.38 -23.37
N HIS A 293 8.08 -1.32 -22.07
CA HIS A 293 9.44 -1.29 -21.53
C HIS A 293 9.59 -2.42 -20.52
N SER A 294 10.56 -3.30 -20.75
CA SER A 294 10.78 -4.44 -19.85
C SER A 294 12.26 -4.63 -19.52
N HIS A 295 12.53 -5.11 -18.29
CA HIS A 295 13.89 -5.35 -17.82
C HIS A 295 13.94 -6.62 -16.98
N SER A 296 15.06 -7.35 -17.03
CA SER A 296 15.34 -8.51 -16.19
C SER A 296 16.58 -8.22 -15.33
N PRO A 297 16.37 -7.88 -14.03
CA PRO A 297 17.48 -7.56 -13.14
C PRO A 297 18.46 -8.71 -13.00
N LYS A 298 19.73 -8.44 -13.18
CA LYS A 298 20.83 -9.40 -13.01
C LYS A 298 21.27 -9.44 -11.55
N GLN A 299 21.97 -10.52 -11.18
CA GLN A 299 22.47 -10.73 -9.81
C GLN A 299 23.39 -9.62 -9.33
N ASN A 300 24.26 -9.07 -10.19
CA ASN A 300 25.14 -7.96 -9.85
C ASN A 300 24.36 -6.66 -9.59
N GLU A 301 23.35 -6.34 -10.41
CA GLU A 301 22.47 -5.18 -10.21
C GLU A 301 21.75 -5.25 -8.87
N LEU A 302 21.28 -6.45 -8.50
CA LEU A 302 20.65 -6.69 -7.20
C LEU A 302 21.61 -6.36 -6.04
N LEU A 303 22.88 -6.76 -6.13
CA LEU A 303 23.88 -6.48 -5.09
C LEU A 303 24.25 -5.00 -5.03
N GLU A 304 24.43 -4.36 -6.18
CA GLU A 304 24.78 -2.94 -6.29
C GLU A 304 23.69 -2.01 -5.76
N ASP A 305 22.43 -2.36 -5.99
CA ASP A 305 21.30 -1.55 -5.58
C ASP A 305 20.71 -1.92 -4.21
N PHE A 306 21.12 -3.05 -3.62
CA PHE A 306 20.51 -3.56 -2.39
C PHE A 306 20.63 -2.58 -1.21
N ASP A 307 21.77 -1.93 -1.04
CA ASP A 307 21.97 -0.96 0.03
C ASP A 307 21.19 0.33 -0.22
N LYS A 308 21.09 0.79 -1.47
CA LYS A 308 20.26 1.94 -1.84
C LYS A 308 18.78 1.65 -1.61
N PHE A 309 18.30 0.49 -2.09
CA PHE A 309 16.94 0.02 -1.81
C PHE A 309 16.67 0.04 -0.31
N PHE A 310 17.57 -0.53 0.48
CA PHE A 310 17.40 -0.66 1.93
C PHE A 310 17.36 0.70 2.63
N TYR A 311 18.19 1.65 2.21
CA TYR A 311 18.18 3.03 2.70
C TYR A 311 16.84 3.72 2.44
N HIS A 312 16.31 3.61 1.21
CA HIS A 312 15.04 4.25 0.85
C HIS A 312 13.84 3.55 1.49
N PHE A 313 13.91 2.25 1.68
CA PHE A 313 12.80 1.49 2.25
C PHE A 313 12.50 1.84 3.73
N ASP A 314 13.47 2.37 4.46
CA ASP A 314 13.34 3.00 5.79
C ASP A 314 13.04 2.04 6.96
N VAL A 315 12.46 0.85 6.69
CA VAL A 315 12.17 -0.23 7.65
C VAL A 315 12.61 -1.58 7.07
N PRO A 316 12.69 -2.65 7.87
CA PRO A 316 13.11 -3.94 7.32
C PRO A 316 12.01 -4.53 6.40
N PRO A 317 12.30 -4.84 5.11
CA PRO A 317 11.32 -5.42 4.18
C PRO A 317 10.82 -6.79 4.65
N ALA A 318 9.49 -6.98 4.68
CA ALA A 318 8.88 -8.21 5.18
C ALA A 318 8.95 -9.40 4.21
N GLY A 319 9.21 -9.14 2.94
CA GLY A 319 9.36 -10.12 1.86
C GLY A 319 10.27 -9.58 0.77
N SER A 320 10.49 -10.37 -0.27
CA SER A 320 11.41 -10.02 -1.38
C SER A 320 10.76 -9.23 -2.52
N SER A 321 9.42 -9.24 -2.63
CA SER A 321 8.69 -8.56 -3.71
C SER A 321 8.95 -7.05 -3.80
N PRO A 322 9.13 -6.29 -2.69
CA PRO A 322 9.45 -4.87 -2.78
C PRO A 322 10.73 -4.57 -3.57
N LEU A 323 11.72 -5.46 -3.53
CA LEU A 323 12.96 -5.28 -4.31
C LEU A 323 12.73 -5.38 -5.83
N SER A 324 11.80 -6.23 -6.28
CA SER A 324 11.43 -6.27 -7.70
C SER A 324 10.63 -5.04 -8.11
N GLN A 325 9.77 -4.52 -7.26
CA GLN A 325 9.06 -3.27 -7.50
C GLN A 325 10.04 -2.08 -7.59
N TYR A 326 11.09 -2.05 -6.78
CA TYR A 326 12.17 -1.07 -6.86
C TYR A 326 12.78 -1.02 -8.27
N PHE A 327 13.00 -2.18 -8.92
CA PHE A 327 13.50 -2.23 -10.29
C PHE A 327 12.47 -1.76 -11.34
N VAL A 328 11.16 -1.93 -11.10
CA VAL A 328 10.12 -1.31 -11.95
C VAL A 328 10.25 0.21 -11.91
N MET A 329 10.36 0.78 -10.70
CA MET A 329 10.49 2.23 -10.51
C MET A 329 11.80 2.78 -11.11
N LYS A 330 12.91 2.02 -10.96
CA LYS A 330 14.19 2.35 -11.59
C LYS A 330 14.06 2.43 -13.11
N LEU A 331 13.47 1.40 -13.74
CA LEU A 331 13.23 1.35 -15.19
C LEU A 331 12.38 2.53 -15.66
N ALA A 332 11.31 2.86 -14.93
CA ALA A 332 10.43 3.97 -15.25
C ALA A 332 11.16 5.33 -15.15
N LYS A 333 12.01 5.51 -14.13
CA LYS A 333 12.85 6.70 -13.99
C LYS A 333 13.82 6.88 -15.16
N GLU A 334 14.46 5.80 -15.59
CA GLU A 334 15.37 5.80 -16.75
C GLU A 334 14.64 6.18 -18.05
N GLN A 335 13.33 5.96 -18.13
CA GLN A 335 12.45 6.36 -19.23
C GLN A 335 11.81 7.74 -19.04
N GLY A 336 12.23 8.51 -18.04
CA GLY A 336 11.81 9.89 -17.81
C GLY A 336 10.43 10.05 -17.17
N MET A 337 9.88 9.02 -16.52
CA MET A 337 8.59 9.11 -15.85
C MET A 337 8.69 9.85 -14.52
N LYS A 338 7.65 10.65 -14.22
CA LYS A 338 7.42 11.26 -12.90
C LYS A 338 6.19 10.68 -12.19
N VAL A 339 5.24 10.13 -12.95
CA VAL A 339 4.00 9.54 -12.42
C VAL A 339 3.82 8.14 -12.99
N LEU A 340 3.43 7.18 -12.13
CA LEU A 340 3.07 5.82 -12.55
C LEU A 340 1.71 5.42 -11.96
N LEU A 341 0.90 4.74 -12.77
CA LEU A 341 -0.31 4.06 -12.32
C LEU A 341 0.04 2.62 -11.93
N ASP A 342 -0.37 2.18 -10.73
CA ASP A 342 -0.17 0.81 -10.23
C ASP A 342 -1.47 0.18 -9.73
N GLY A 343 -1.56 -1.14 -9.82
CA GLY A 343 -2.74 -1.95 -9.51
C GLY A 343 -2.93 -2.33 -8.05
N GLN A 344 -2.29 -1.63 -7.11
CA GLN A 344 -2.41 -1.94 -5.68
C GLN A 344 -3.83 -1.69 -5.16
N GLY A 345 -4.26 -2.50 -4.20
CA GLY A 345 -5.51 -2.36 -3.48
C GLY A 345 -6.64 -3.28 -3.96
N ALA A 346 -6.69 -3.62 -5.26
CA ALA A 346 -7.79 -4.43 -5.82
C ALA A 346 -7.95 -5.81 -5.15
N ASP A 347 -6.86 -6.47 -4.77
CA ASP A 347 -6.88 -7.77 -4.13
C ASP A 347 -7.53 -7.77 -2.77
N GLU A 348 -7.36 -6.69 -2.02
CA GLU A 348 -7.77 -6.55 -0.63
C GLU A 348 -9.29 -6.47 -0.51
N TYR A 349 -9.97 -5.73 -1.39
CA TYR A 349 -11.43 -5.54 -1.27
C TYR A 349 -12.25 -6.31 -2.32
N LEU A 350 -11.63 -6.83 -3.40
CA LEU A 350 -12.29 -7.66 -4.41
C LEU A 350 -12.01 -9.16 -4.25
N ALA A 351 -11.57 -9.58 -3.07
CA ALA A 351 -11.33 -10.98 -2.72
C ALA A 351 -10.28 -11.68 -3.63
N GLY A 352 -9.18 -10.98 -3.97
CA GLY A 352 -8.14 -11.51 -4.86
C GLY A 352 -7.28 -12.62 -4.25
N TYR A 353 -7.27 -12.79 -2.93
CA TYR A 353 -6.44 -13.78 -2.24
C TYR A 353 -7.19 -15.10 -1.97
N ASP A 354 -6.50 -16.22 -2.05
CA ASP A 354 -7.05 -17.56 -1.78
C ASP A 354 -7.69 -17.69 -0.38
N HIS A 355 -7.22 -16.91 0.59
CA HIS A 355 -7.80 -16.90 1.93
C HIS A 355 -9.26 -16.41 1.98
N SER A 356 -9.70 -15.63 1.00
CA SER A 356 -11.08 -15.13 0.89
C SER A 356 -12.07 -16.28 0.67
N PHE A 357 -11.66 -17.35 -0.03
CA PHE A 357 -12.53 -18.53 -0.25
C PHE A 357 -12.97 -19.20 1.03
N TYR A 358 -12.08 -19.29 2.01
CA TYR A 358 -12.43 -19.93 3.29
C TYR A 358 -13.53 -19.15 4.02
N ARG A 359 -13.52 -17.81 3.90
CA ARG A 359 -14.48 -16.91 4.55
C ARG A 359 -15.82 -16.91 3.83
N LEU A 360 -15.80 -16.94 2.48
CA LEU A 360 -17.03 -17.10 1.69
C LEU A 360 -17.71 -18.43 2.02
N ALA A 361 -16.98 -19.55 1.92
CA ALA A 361 -17.51 -20.86 2.22
C ALA A 361 -18.05 -20.95 3.68
N ALA A 362 -17.31 -20.37 4.65
CA ALA A 362 -17.79 -20.28 6.02
C ALA A 362 -19.10 -19.46 6.14
N GLY A 363 -19.21 -18.37 5.39
CA GLY A 363 -20.41 -17.53 5.32
C GLY A 363 -21.64 -18.30 4.82
N GLU A 364 -21.47 -19.09 3.75
CA GLU A 364 -22.52 -19.96 3.21
C GLU A 364 -23.05 -20.94 4.27
N LEU A 365 -22.15 -21.57 5.02
CA LEU A 365 -22.54 -22.52 6.06
C LEU A 365 -23.26 -21.82 7.24
N LEU A 366 -22.79 -20.65 7.65
CA LEU A 366 -23.43 -19.84 8.70
C LEU A 366 -24.81 -19.33 8.28
N SER A 367 -25.03 -19.13 6.99
CA SER A 367 -26.32 -18.76 6.40
C SER A 367 -27.24 -19.96 6.16
N LEU A 368 -26.93 -21.12 6.75
CA LEU A 368 -27.66 -22.38 6.60
C LEU A 368 -27.77 -22.86 5.13
N ASN A 369 -26.79 -22.57 4.29
CA ASN A 369 -26.69 -23.00 2.90
C ASN A 369 -25.57 -24.05 2.69
N PRO A 370 -25.75 -25.32 3.12
CA PRO A 370 -24.72 -26.35 2.95
C PRO A 370 -24.43 -26.69 1.49
N LYS A 371 -25.41 -26.51 0.58
CA LYS A 371 -25.18 -26.70 -0.86
C LYS A 371 -24.26 -25.63 -1.42
N GLY A 372 -24.42 -24.37 -1.04
CA GLY A 372 -23.53 -23.28 -1.38
C GLY A 372 -22.12 -23.53 -0.86
N PHE A 373 -21.97 -23.93 0.41
CA PHE A 373 -20.70 -24.32 1.01
C PHE A 373 -19.94 -25.38 0.19
N ILE A 374 -20.61 -26.50 -0.14
CA ILE A 374 -20.00 -27.57 -0.92
C ILE A 374 -19.65 -27.09 -2.34
N GLY A 375 -20.57 -26.36 -2.99
CA GLY A 375 -20.37 -25.84 -4.34
C GLY A 375 -19.18 -24.89 -4.47
N GLU A 376 -18.96 -24.00 -3.48
CA GLU A 376 -17.78 -23.13 -3.48
C GLU A 376 -16.47 -23.93 -3.28
N LEU A 377 -16.45 -24.92 -2.40
CA LEU A 377 -15.27 -25.76 -2.17
C LEU A 377 -14.91 -26.60 -3.41
N GLU A 378 -15.90 -27.15 -4.11
CA GLU A 378 -15.69 -27.90 -5.35
C GLU A 378 -15.19 -26.98 -6.46
N ALA A 379 -15.80 -25.83 -6.66
CA ALA A 379 -15.38 -24.84 -7.64
C ALA A 379 -13.93 -24.35 -7.37
N PHE A 380 -13.59 -24.11 -6.11
CA PHE A 380 -12.21 -23.74 -5.74
C PHE A 380 -11.21 -24.86 -6.07
N ARG A 381 -11.58 -26.12 -5.78
CA ARG A 381 -10.74 -27.28 -6.15
C ARG A 381 -10.50 -27.34 -7.65
N ASP A 382 -11.54 -27.16 -8.45
CA ASP A 382 -11.48 -27.33 -9.92
C ASP A 382 -10.69 -26.19 -10.60
N LEU A 383 -10.79 -24.98 -10.06
CA LEU A 383 -10.03 -23.82 -10.56
C LEU A 383 -8.58 -23.77 -10.06
N ARG A 384 -8.28 -24.39 -8.93
CA ARG A 384 -6.97 -24.38 -8.29
C ARG A 384 -6.46 -25.81 -8.07
N PRO A 385 -6.01 -26.53 -9.12
CA PRO A 385 -5.53 -27.89 -8.96
C PRO A 385 -4.35 -27.95 -8.00
N ARG A 386 -4.58 -28.55 -6.84
CA ARG A 386 -3.61 -28.76 -5.75
C ARG A 386 -3.64 -30.22 -5.34
N GLY A 387 -2.61 -30.66 -4.60
CA GLY A 387 -2.61 -32.02 -4.05
C GLY A 387 -3.75 -32.26 -3.06
N THR A 388 -4.24 -33.49 -2.96
CA THR A 388 -5.37 -33.90 -2.14
C THR A 388 -5.27 -33.42 -0.67
N ALA A 389 -4.07 -33.49 -0.09
CA ALA A 389 -3.84 -33.04 1.29
C ALA A 389 -4.05 -31.51 1.47
N GLN A 390 -3.74 -30.71 0.44
CA GLN A 390 -3.96 -29.27 0.47
C GLN A 390 -5.45 -28.92 0.36
N HIS A 391 -6.24 -29.70 -0.39
CA HIS A 391 -7.69 -29.53 -0.45
C HIS A 391 -8.36 -29.86 0.89
N PHE A 392 -7.97 -30.97 1.56
CA PHE A 392 -8.46 -31.27 2.91
C PHE A 392 -8.10 -30.17 3.91
N GLY A 393 -6.90 -29.57 3.79
CA GLY A 393 -6.53 -28.40 4.58
C GLY A 393 -7.43 -27.21 4.34
N THR A 394 -7.86 -26.98 3.08
CA THR A 394 -8.82 -25.92 2.71
C THR A 394 -10.19 -26.16 3.35
N TYR A 395 -10.73 -27.36 3.26
CA TYR A 395 -11.99 -27.73 3.89
C TYR A 395 -11.94 -27.56 5.41
N GLY A 396 -10.87 -28.04 6.04
CA GLY A 396 -10.66 -27.85 7.49
C GLY A 396 -10.62 -26.39 7.92
N LYS A 397 -9.93 -25.54 7.15
CA LYS A 397 -9.88 -24.09 7.43
C LYS A 397 -11.24 -23.41 7.24
N SER A 398 -12.01 -23.79 6.22
CA SER A 398 -13.36 -23.25 6.01
C SER A 398 -14.29 -23.63 7.18
N LEU A 399 -14.29 -24.88 7.60
CA LEU A 399 -15.07 -25.33 8.77
C LEU A 399 -14.60 -24.62 10.06
N LEU A 400 -13.29 -24.50 10.27
CA LEU A 400 -12.76 -23.78 11.44
C LEU A 400 -13.21 -22.32 11.45
N SER A 401 -13.25 -21.68 10.29
CA SER A 401 -13.70 -20.27 10.14
C SER A 401 -15.18 -20.05 10.46
N THR A 402 -16.02 -21.10 10.58
CA THR A 402 -17.41 -20.99 11.04
C THR A 402 -17.53 -20.84 12.54
N VAL A 403 -16.62 -21.46 13.30
CA VAL A 403 -16.70 -21.55 14.77
C VAL A 403 -15.65 -20.71 15.48
N VAL A 404 -14.59 -20.32 14.78
CA VAL A 404 -13.46 -19.58 15.35
C VAL A 404 -13.46 -18.15 14.81
N SER A 405 -13.26 -17.17 15.70
CA SER A 405 -13.14 -15.77 15.29
C SER A 405 -11.86 -15.52 14.48
N GLU A 406 -11.86 -14.50 13.64
CA GLU A 406 -10.64 -14.06 12.93
C GLU A 406 -9.48 -13.80 13.91
N GLN A 407 -9.76 -13.19 15.07
CA GLN A 407 -8.78 -13.00 16.14
C GLN A 407 -8.13 -14.32 16.56
N SER A 408 -8.92 -15.37 16.76
CA SER A 408 -8.40 -16.68 17.21
C SER A 408 -7.65 -17.42 16.09
N LEU A 409 -8.05 -17.25 14.81
CA LEU A 409 -7.31 -17.78 13.67
C LEU A 409 -5.94 -17.14 13.56
N TYR A 410 -5.86 -15.80 13.66
CA TYR A 410 -4.59 -15.09 13.69
C TYR A 410 -3.73 -15.47 14.90
N GLN A 411 -4.34 -15.63 16.08
CA GLN A 411 -3.61 -16.10 17.26
C GLN A 411 -3.03 -17.50 17.08
N PHE A 412 -3.74 -18.40 16.39
CA PHE A 412 -3.24 -19.72 16.07
C PHE A 412 -2.04 -19.66 15.10
N GLU A 413 -2.16 -18.90 14.02
CA GLU A 413 -1.04 -18.66 13.08
C GLU A 413 0.13 -17.97 13.79
N TYR A 414 -0.14 -16.98 14.62
CA TYR A 414 0.84 -16.28 15.44
C TYR A 414 1.60 -17.24 16.37
N ARG A 415 0.93 -18.13 17.08
CA ARG A 415 1.55 -19.13 17.97
C ARG A 415 2.39 -20.16 17.22
N TYR A 416 2.08 -20.46 16.00
CA TYR A 416 2.87 -21.40 15.19
C TYR A 416 4.32 -20.92 14.98
N TYR A 417 4.54 -19.62 14.86
CA TYR A 417 5.89 -19.02 14.74
C TYR A 417 6.53 -18.67 16.09
N LEU A 418 5.78 -18.68 17.17
CA LEU A 418 6.19 -18.28 18.51
C LEU A 418 7.35 -19.06 19.16
N PRO A 419 7.46 -20.40 18.99
CA PRO A 419 8.50 -21.17 19.64
C PRO A 419 9.93 -20.74 19.27
N PHE A 420 10.05 -19.95 18.19
CA PHE A 420 11.35 -19.57 17.62
C PHE A 420 11.86 -18.20 18.11
N ILE A 421 11.00 -17.38 18.71
CA ILE A 421 11.33 -15.99 19.05
C ILE A 421 11.15 -15.75 20.55
N GLY A 422 12.25 -15.51 21.28
CA GLY A 422 12.29 -15.03 22.67
C GLY A 422 11.52 -15.84 23.74
N ASP A 423 11.82 -15.62 25.00
CA ASP A 423 11.26 -16.38 26.14
C ASP A 423 10.21 -15.60 26.96
N GLU A 424 9.88 -14.36 26.60
CA GLU A 424 9.02 -13.48 27.38
C GLU A 424 7.53 -13.54 26.96
N LYS A 425 6.65 -13.12 27.89
CA LYS A 425 5.22 -12.95 27.65
C LYS A 425 5.00 -12.02 26.48
N LYS A 426 4.20 -12.45 25.51
CA LYS A 426 3.95 -11.80 24.23
C LYS A 426 2.58 -11.15 24.25
N THR A 427 2.53 -9.90 23.85
CA THR A 427 1.26 -9.22 23.54
C THR A 427 0.77 -9.71 22.18
N GLU A 428 -0.34 -10.43 22.18
CA GLU A 428 -1.00 -10.86 20.95
C GLU A 428 -1.68 -9.64 20.31
N PRO A 429 -1.52 -9.42 18.99
CA PRO A 429 -2.18 -8.32 18.32
C PRO A 429 -3.70 -8.48 18.43
N LYS A 430 -4.39 -7.46 18.92
CA LYS A 430 -5.85 -7.41 18.89
C LYS A 430 -6.29 -6.97 17.50
N LEU A 431 -6.98 -7.84 16.79
CA LEU A 431 -7.59 -7.43 15.53
C LEU A 431 -8.76 -6.47 15.84
N TRP A 432 -8.77 -5.36 15.15
CA TRP A 432 -9.93 -4.51 15.13
C TRP A 432 -11.05 -5.24 14.37
N GLN A 433 -12.24 -5.33 14.96
CA GLN A 433 -13.39 -5.97 14.33
C GLN A 433 -14.39 -4.90 13.90
N PRO A 434 -14.66 -4.79 12.59
CA PRO A 434 -15.70 -3.89 12.12
C PRO A 434 -17.07 -4.36 12.60
N PRO A 435 -17.98 -3.46 12.92
CA PRO A 435 -19.36 -3.82 13.24
C PRO A 435 -20.10 -4.28 11.97
N GLY A 436 -20.76 -5.44 12.01
CA GLY A 436 -21.64 -5.89 10.94
C GLY A 436 -20.94 -6.50 9.71
N GLY A 437 -21.70 -6.67 8.63
CA GLY A 437 -21.24 -7.23 7.36
C GLY A 437 -21.12 -8.75 7.32
N SER A 438 -20.97 -9.29 6.11
CA SER A 438 -20.70 -10.71 5.88
C SER A 438 -19.31 -11.11 6.40
N ARG A 439 -19.10 -12.42 6.60
CA ARG A 439 -17.77 -12.96 6.95
C ARG A 439 -16.70 -12.58 5.93
N LEU A 440 -17.04 -12.58 4.66
CA LEU A 440 -16.14 -12.15 3.61
C LEU A 440 -15.82 -10.65 3.75
N ASN A 441 -16.83 -9.78 3.86
CA ASN A 441 -16.62 -8.34 4.00
C ASN A 441 -15.78 -7.97 5.24
N GLN A 442 -16.03 -8.63 6.38
CA GLN A 442 -15.21 -8.44 7.58
C GLN A 442 -13.74 -8.77 7.34
N PHE A 443 -13.47 -9.87 6.63
CA PHE A 443 -12.10 -10.24 6.26
C PHE A 443 -11.47 -9.27 5.27
N LEU A 444 -12.20 -8.87 4.22
CA LEU A 444 -11.72 -7.89 3.23
C LEU A 444 -11.44 -6.53 3.88
N TYR A 445 -12.27 -6.11 4.84
CA TYR A 445 -11.99 -4.91 5.62
C TYR A 445 -10.66 -5.02 6.38
N GLN A 446 -10.39 -6.15 7.04
CA GLN A 446 -9.11 -6.36 7.73
C GLN A 446 -7.92 -6.28 6.76
N LEU A 447 -8.04 -6.84 5.56
CA LEU A 447 -7.01 -6.75 4.54
C LEU A 447 -6.78 -5.30 4.08
N THR A 448 -7.87 -4.57 3.84
CA THR A 448 -7.84 -3.20 3.30
C THR A 448 -7.36 -2.18 4.35
N ALA A 449 -7.86 -2.29 5.59
CA ALA A 449 -7.59 -1.26 6.60
C ALA A 449 -6.38 -1.58 7.49
N ARG A 450 -5.96 -2.87 7.66
CA ARG A 450 -5.01 -3.22 8.72
C ARG A 450 -3.88 -4.16 8.32
N THR A 451 -4.18 -5.30 7.69
CA THR A 451 -3.24 -6.42 7.68
C THR A 451 -2.45 -6.59 6.39
N SER A 452 -2.93 -6.06 5.26
CA SER A 452 -2.30 -6.21 3.94
C SER A 452 -1.98 -4.85 3.31
N LEU A 453 -3.00 -4.10 2.91
CA LEU A 453 -2.88 -2.88 2.13
C LEU A 453 -1.95 -1.83 2.74
N PRO A 454 -1.97 -1.53 4.06
CA PRO A 454 -1.06 -0.54 4.64
C PRO A 454 0.42 -0.87 4.43
N SER A 455 0.80 -2.15 4.51
CA SER A 455 2.18 -2.59 4.23
C SER A 455 2.52 -2.50 2.74
N LEU A 456 1.56 -2.78 1.84
CA LEU A 456 1.76 -2.65 0.39
C LEU A 456 1.91 -1.19 -0.02
N LEU A 457 1.12 -0.28 0.55
CA LEU A 457 1.24 1.16 0.30
C LEU A 457 2.55 1.74 0.83
N HIS A 458 3.06 1.23 1.95
CA HIS A 458 4.41 1.56 2.41
C HIS A 458 5.47 1.14 1.38
N ASN A 459 5.39 -0.09 0.86
CA ASN A 459 6.30 -0.58 -0.18
C ASN A 459 6.24 0.31 -1.43
N GLU A 460 5.01 0.66 -1.86
CA GLU A 460 4.74 1.49 -3.02
C GLU A 460 5.37 2.87 -2.90
N ASP A 461 5.08 3.58 -1.81
CA ASP A 461 5.62 4.93 -1.56
C ASP A 461 7.15 4.92 -1.49
N ARG A 462 7.75 3.97 -0.76
CA ARG A 462 9.20 3.92 -0.59
C ARG A 462 9.94 3.62 -1.88
N ASN A 463 9.45 2.66 -2.66
CA ASN A 463 10.08 2.27 -3.92
C ASN A 463 9.93 3.35 -5.00
N SER A 464 8.76 3.95 -5.13
CA SER A 464 8.53 4.99 -6.12
C SER A 464 9.29 6.27 -5.78
N MET A 465 9.23 6.69 -4.51
CA MET A 465 9.90 7.91 -4.07
C MET A 465 11.43 7.78 -4.03
N ALA A 466 12.00 6.56 -3.95
CA ALA A 466 13.44 6.35 -4.13
C ALA A 466 13.95 6.90 -5.48
N PHE A 467 13.08 6.99 -6.47
CA PHE A 467 13.36 7.51 -7.80
C PHE A 467 12.66 8.83 -8.13
N SER A 468 12.09 9.50 -7.14
CA SER A 468 11.27 10.71 -7.34
C SER A 468 10.15 10.44 -8.37
N ILE A 469 9.41 9.36 -8.17
CA ILE A 469 8.22 8.99 -8.95
C ILE A 469 7.03 8.99 -8.00
N GLU A 470 5.94 9.62 -8.41
CA GLU A 470 4.66 9.50 -7.73
C GLU A 470 3.92 8.27 -8.25
N SER A 471 3.69 7.30 -7.38
CA SER A 471 2.80 6.19 -7.69
C SER A 471 1.36 6.54 -7.32
N ARG A 472 0.45 6.28 -8.24
CA ARG A 472 -0.99 6.47 -8.12
C ARG A 472 -1.71 5.13 -8.23
N VAL A 473 -2.75 4.95 -7.42
CA VAL A 473 -3.42 3.66 -7.23
C VAL A 473 -4.93 3.77 -7.51
N PRO A 474 -5.37 3.75 -8.79
CA PRO A 474 -6.75 4.03 -9.19
C PRO A 474 -7.80 3.12 -8.54
N PHE A 475 -7.43 1.89 -8.15
CA PHE A 475 -8.32 1.00 -7.40
C PHE A 475 -8.66 1.51 -5.99
N LEU A 476 -7.92 2.49 -5.46
CA LEU A 476 -8.18 3.10 -4.15
C LEU A 476 -8.95 4.41 -4.23
N ASP A 477 -9.69 4.66 -5.30
CA ASP A 477 -10.77 5.64 -5.25
C ASP A 477 -11.82 5.20 -4.22
N HIS A 478 -12.06 6.04 -3.22
CA HIS A 478 -12.93 5.64 -2.10
C HIS A 478 -14.36 5.31 -2.54
N ARG A 479 -14.87 5.98 -3.59
CA ARG A 479 -16.21 5.72 -4.14
C ARG A 479 -16.28 4.31 -4.74
N LEU A 480 -15.22 3.87 -5.44
CA LEU A 480 -15.11 2.52 -6.00
C LEU A 480 -14.99 1.47 -4.89
N VAL A 481 -14.22 1.76 -3.84
CA VAL A 481 -14.05 0.87 -2.69
C VAL A 481 -15.34 0.75 -1.89
N GLU A 482 -15.98 1.87 -1.53
CA GLU A 482 -17.28 1.89 -0.83
C GLU A 482 -18.34 1.12 -1.61
N TYR A 483 -18.46 1.39 -2.91
CA TYR A 483 -19.38 0.66 -3.77
C TYR A 483 -19.07 -0.84 -3.82
N SER A 484 -17.79 -1.22 -3.92
CA SER A 484 -17.41 -2.63 -3.93
C SER A 484 -17.74 -3.33 -2.61
N PHE A 485 -17.63 -2.65 -1.47
CA PHE A 485 -18.05 -3.21 -0.18
C PHE A 485 -19.57 -3.33 -0.06
N SER A 486 -20.34 -2.44 -0.67
CA SER A 486 -21.81 -2.53 -0.67
C SER A 486 -22.35 -3.66 -1.55
N LEU A 487 -21.55 -4.19 -2.48
CA LEU A 487 -21.96 -5.30 -3.34
C LEU A 487 -22.11 -6.62 -2.56
N PRO A 488 -23.04 -7.51 -2.97
CA PRO A 488 -23.12 -8.88 -2.47
C PRO A 488 -21.81 -9.65 -2.63
N ASP A 489 -21.50 -10.57 -1.72
CA ASP A 489 -20.30 -11.39 -1.74
C ASP A 489 -20.10 -12.12 -3.07
N ALA A 490 -21.20 -12.60 -3.67
CA ALA A 490 -21.20 -13.32 -4.94
C ALA A 490 -20.71 -12.48 -6.14
N LEU A 491 -20.68 -11.13 -6.03
CA LEU A 491 -20.10 -10.24 -7.04
C LEU A 491 -18.60 -9.99 -6.83
N LYS A 492 -18.07 -10.31 -5.66
CA LYS A 492 -16.62 -10.27 -5.38
C LYS A 492 -15.96 -11.61 -5.64
N LEU A 493 -16.58 -12.69 -5.12
CA LEU A 493 -16.08 -14.05 -5.19
C LEU A 493 -17.24 -15.02 -5.38
N ASN A 494 -17.21 -15.84 -6.44
CA ASN A 494 -18.28 -16.78 -6.75
C ASN A 494 -17.76 -17.95 -7.57
N LYS A 495 -18.13 -19.17 -7.20
CA LYS A 495 -17.75 -20.41 -7.90
C LYS A 495 -16.26 -20.46 -8.25
N GLY A 496 -15.42 -20.14 -7.25
CA GLY A 496 -13.97 -20.15 -7.43
C GLY A 496 -13.39 -18.93 -8.16
N TRP A 497 -14.19 -18.03 -8.74
CA TRP A 497 -13.74 -16.84 -9.44
C TRP A 497 -13.63 -15.64 -8.50
N SER A 498 -12.41 -15.17 -8.26
CA SER A 498 -12.13 -13.94 -7.52
C SER A 498 -12.27 -12.70 -8.41
N LYS A 499 -12.52 -11.53 -7.78
CA LYS A 499 -12.68 -10.24 -8.48
C LYS A 499 -13.75 -10.29 -9.57
N LYS A 500 -14.86 -10.98 -9.29
CA LYS A 500 -15.88 -11.23 -10.31
C LYS A 500 -16.43 -9.95 -10.92
N ILE A 501 -16.74 -8.94 -10.10
CA ILE A 501 -17.23 -7.66 -10.60
C ILE A 501 -16.23 -7.00 -11.56
N LEU A 502 -14.94 -6.95 -11.22
CA LEU A 502 -13.89 -6.42 -12.09
C LEU A 502 -13.85 -7.16 -13.44
N ARG A 503 -13.88 -8.50 -13.42
CA ARG A 503 -13.86 -9.30 -14.65
C ARG A 503 -15.06 -9.00 -15.54
N GLU A 504 -16.25 -8.98 -14.97
CA GLU A 504 -17.48 -8.76 -15.71
C GLU A 504 -17.62 -7.31 -16.21
N SER A 505 -17.22 -6.31 -15.42
CA SER A 505 -17.26 -4.90 -15.80
C SER A 505 -16.22 -4.54 -16.87
N MET A 506 -15.12 -5.28 -16.95
CA MET A 506 -14.07 -4.99 -17.93
C MET A 506 -14.21 -5.77 -19.25
N ARG A 507 -15.30 -6.53 -19.44
CA ARG A 507 -15.58 -7.17 -20.74
C ARG A 507 -15.79 -6.11 -21.83
N GLY A 508 -15.12 -6.29 -22.97
CA GLY A 508 -15.10 -5.32 -24.06
C GLY A 508 -14.02 -4.25 -23.98
N ILE A 509 -13.35 -4.11 -22.80
CA ILE A 509 -12.19 -3.22 -22.63
C ILE A 509 -10.91 -4.06 -22.49
N MET A 510 -10.90 -5.04 -21.61
CA MET A 510 -9.74 -5.87 -21.36
C MET A 510 -9.76 -7.15 -22.21
N PRO A 511 -8.62 -7.65 -22.72
CA PRO A 511 -8.56 -8.91 -23.47
C PRO A 511 -9.18 -10.07 -22.68
N HIS A 512 -9.92 -10.94 -23.39
CA HIS A 512 -10.65 -12.04 -22.76
C HIS A 512 -9.71 -13.08 -22.14
N GLU A 513 -8.51 -13.27 -22.67
CA GLU A 513 -7.49 -14.14 -22.10
C GLU A 513 -7.10 -13.74 -20.67
N ILE A 514 -7.05 -12.42 -20.42
CA ILE A 514 -6.77 -11.88 -19.09
C ILE A 514 -8.01 -12.01 -18.19
N ILE A 515 -9.19 -11.67 -18.71
CA ILE A 515 -10.47 -11.77 -17.97
C ILE A 515 -10.70 -13.21 -17.50
N ASP A 516 -10.45 -14.19 -18.35
CA ASP A 516 -10.72 -15.61 -18.09
C ASP A 516 -9.48 -16.36 -17.52
N ARG A 517 -8.41 -15.64 -17.19
CA ARG A 517 -7.22 -16.19 -16.53
C ARG A 517 -7.57 -16.74 -15.14
N LYS A 518 -7.25 -18.01 -14.89
CA LYS A 518 -7.60 -18.75 -13.66
C LYS A 518 -6.51 -18.69 -12.59
N ASP A 519 -5.24 -18.66 -13.02
CA ASP A 519 -4.12 -18.62 -12.10
C ASP A 519 -3.91 -17.19 -11.60
N LYS A 520 -3.92 -17.03 -10.27
CA LYS A 520 -3.37 -15.83 -9.66
C LYS A 520 -1.94 -16.08 -9.26
N LYS A 521 -1.05 -15.27 -9.80
CA LYS A 521 0.31 -15.17 -9.29
C LYS A 521 0.44 -13.79 -8.66
N GLY A 522 0.95 -13.73 -7.43
CA GLY A 522 1.41 -12.48 -6.87
C GLY A 522 2.63 -11.99 -7.64
N PHE A 523 3.15 -10.81 -7.31
CA PHE A 523 4.39 -10.30 -7.88
C PHE A 523 5.54 -11.28 -7.52
N VAL A 524 5.79 -12.22 -8.44
CA VAL A 524 6.68 -13.37 -8.17
C VAL A 524 8.12 -12.95 -8.35
N THR A 525 8.90 -13.15 -7.31
CA THR A 525 10.33 -12.92 -7.29
C THR A 525 11.07 -14.24 -7.12
N PRO A 526 12.36 -14.35 -7.50
CA PRO A 526 13.20 -15.48 -7.11
C PRO A 526 13.24 -15.67 -5.58
N GLY A 527 12.96 -14.63 -4.85
CA GLY A 527 12.50 -14.57 -3.49
C GLY A 527 13.46 -15.07 -2.45
N GLU A 528 12.88 -15.28 -1.30
CA GLU A 528 13.58 -15.59 -0.05
C GLU A 528 14.40 -16.87 -0.16
N SER A 529 13.98 -17.81 -1.01
CA SER A 529 14.67 -19.10 -1.14
C SER A 529 15.93 -19.04 -1.99
N LYS A 530 15.95 -18.25 -3.09
CA LYS A 530 17.09 -18.19 -4.00
C LYS A 530 18.09 -17.10 -3.63
N TRP A 531 17.62 -15.89 -3.31
CA TRP A 531 18.51 -14.77 -3.05
C TRP A 531 19.34 -14.94 -1.78
N LEU A 532 18.74 -15.39 -0.66
CA LEU A 532 19.49 -15.66 0.57
C LEU A 532 20.43 -16.87 0.50
N ARG A 533 20.15 -17.84 -0.37
CA ARG A 533 21.10 -18.94 -0.62
C ARG A 533 22.13 -18.61 -1.70
N GLY A 534 21.91 -17.54 -2.45
CA GLY A 534 22.75 -17.07 -3.56
C GLY A 534 23.43 -15.74 -3.25
N ALA A 535 22.98 -14.68 -3.95
CA ALA A 535 23.59 -13.37 -3.90
C ALA A 535 23.67 -12.75 -2.48
N LEU A 536 22.67 -12.97 -1.65
CA LEU A 536 22.57 -12.41 -0.29
C LEU A 536 23.06 -13.40 0.80
N LYS A 537 23.80 -14.47 0.43
CA LYS A 537 24.35 -15.43 1.39
C LYS A 537 25.22 -14.78 2.48
N PRO A 538 26.08 -13.78 2.20
CA PRO A 538 26.84 -13.10 3.25
C PRO A 538 25.96 -12.52 4.35
N LEU A 539 24.82 -11.93 4.01
CA LEU A 539 23.86 -11.39 4.97
C LEU A 539 23.27 -12.48 5.89
N LEU A 540 23.08 -13.69 5.38
CA LEU A 540 22.61 -14.83 6.17
C LEU A 540 23.64 -15.26 7.21
N GLU A 541 24.92 -15.29 6.86
CA GLU A 541 26.03 -15.61 7.79
C GLU A 541 26.19 -14.54 8.87
N GLU A 542 26.07 -13.27 8.49
CA GLU A 542 26.05 -12.16 9.47
C GLU A 542 24.89 -12.31 10.45
N THR A 543 23.67 -12.63 9.95
CA THR A 543 22.49 -12.81 10.80
C THR A 543 22.65 -13.95 11.79
N LYS A 544 23.33 -15.02 11.39
CA LYS A 544 23.58 -16.20 12.21
C LYS A 544 24.48 -15.89 13.41
N SER A 545 25.38 -14.91 13.29
CA SER A 545 26.30 -14.46 14.34
C SER A 545 25.79 -13.25 15.13
N ALA A 546 24.80 -12.51 14.62
CA ALA A 546 24.31 -11.28 15.22
C ALA A 546 23.51 -11.49 16.51
N GLU A 547 23.66 -10.58 17.46
CA GLU A 547 22.77 -10.46 18.61
C GLU A 547 21.63 -9.51 18.26
N LEU A 548 20.41 -10.06 18.13
CA LEU A 548 19.22 -9.28 17.83
C LEU A 548 18.44 -8.98 19.12
N PRO A 549 17.97 -7.74 19.33
CA PRO A 549 17.27 -7.36 20.54
C PRO A 549 16.01 -8.23 20.74
N TYR A 550 15.80 -8.67 21.98
CA TYR A 550 14.64 -9.48 22.41
C TYR A 550 14.55 -10.88 21.79
N LEU A 551 15.57 -11.37 21.08
CA LEU A 551 15.53 -12.65 20.37
C LEU A 551 16.57 -13.64 20.91
N SER A 552 16.23 -14.93 20.90
CA SER A 552 17.14 -16.00 21.32
C SER A 552 18.11 -16.38 20.20
N GLN A 553 19.38 -16.10 20.38
CA GLN A 553 20.45 -16.42 19.44
C GLN A 553 20.51 -17.92 19.08
N ALA A 554 20.29 -18.79 20.07
CA ALA A 554 20.29 -20.23 19.85
C ALA A 554 19.17 -20.69 18.89
N LYS A 555 17.98 -20.08 19.04
CA LYS A 555 16.82 -20.36 18.17
C LYS A 555 17.03 -19.80 16.75
N ILE A 556 17.62 -18.60 16.62
CA ILE A 556 17.99 -18.02 15.32
C ILE A 556 18.95 -18.95 14.58
N LYS A 557 20.04 -19.37 15.22
CA LYS A 557 21.02 -20.30 14.63
C LYS A 557 20.37 -21.61 14.16
N LYS A 558 19.45 -22.17 14.95
CA LYS A 558 18.72 -23.39 14.60
C LYS A 558 17.90 -23.20 13.33
N VAL A 559 17.07 -22.16 13.26
CA VAL A 559 16.18 -21.88 12.11
C VAL A 559 17.00 -21.63 10.83
N ILE A 560 18.07 -20.85 10.93
CA ILE A 560 18.97 -20.59 9.79
C ILE A 560 19.65 -21.88 9.34
N SER A 561 20.14 -22.71 10.25
CA SER A 561 20.78 -23.98 9.91
C SER A 561 19.83 -24.97 9.22
N GLU A 562 18.55 -25.02 9.62
CA GLU A 562 17.52 -25.81 8.93
C GLU A 562 17.26 -25.28 7.50
N TYR A 563 17.24 -23.96 7.34
CA TYR A 563 17.07 -23.29 6.04
C TYR A 563 18.26 -23.57 5.11
N GLU A 564 19.51 -23.50 5.60
CA GLU A 564 20.74 -23.82 4.84
C GLU A 564 20.77 -25.27 4.35
N LYS A 565 20.20 -26.22 5.10
CA LYS A 565 20.04 -27.62 4.72
C LYS A 565 18.96 -27.87 3.65
N GLY A 566 18.36 -26.80 3.11
CA GLY A 566 17.38 -26.87 2.02
C GLY A 566 15.92 -26.78 2.43
N SER A 567 15.59 -26.68 3.72
CA SER A 567 14.22 -26.51 4.18
C SER A 567 13.69 -25.11 3.85
N ASN A 568 12.54 -25.01 3.19
CA ASN A 568 11.86 -23.75 2.94
C ASN A 568 10.75 -23.44 3.98
N LYS A 569 10.58 -24.31 4.99
CA LYS A 569 9.52 -24.18 6.01
C LYS A 569 9.49 -22.81 6.67
N HIS A 570 10.66 -22.22 6.92
CA HIS A 570 10.83 -20.94 7.61
C HIS A 570 11.47 -19.86 6.72
N ALA A 571 11.43 -19.99 5.39
CA ALA A 571 12.13 -19.09 4.48
C ALA A 571 11.75 -17.61 4.69
N ARG A 572 10.45 -17.30 4.90
CA ARG A 572 9.99 -15.93 5.20
C ARG A 572 10.51 -15.41 6.55
N LEU A 573 10.55 -16.26 7.58
CA LEU A 573 11.10 -15.85 8.88
C LEU A 573 12.61 -15.59 8.78
N VAL A 574 13.35 -16.44 8.07
CA VAL A 574 14.79 -16.26 7.84
C VAL A 574 15.05 -14.97 7.07
N TRP A 575 14.24 -14.67 6.06
CA TRP A 575 14.28 -13.39 5.34
C TRP A 575 14.11 -12.20 6.32
N ARG A 576 13.04 -12.21 7.11
CA ARG A 576 12.75 -11.13 8.06
C ARG A 576 13.82 -10.95 9.10
N LEU A 577 14.41 -12.03 9.60
CA LEU A 577 15.57 -11.99 10.53
C LEU A 577 16.79 -11.32 9.87
N ALA A 578 17.09 -11.69 8.62
CA ALA A 578 18.20 -11.11 7.88
C ALA A 578 17.97 -9.61 7.57
N MET A 579 16.74 -9.25 7.18
CA MET A 579 16.39 -7.85 6.95
C MET A 579 16.41 -7.03 8.25
N LEU A 580 15.92 -7.59 9.36
CA LEU A 580 15.97 -6.94 10.66
C LEU A 580 17.41 -6.72 11.13
N GLN A 581 18.27 -7.73 11.00
CA GLN A 581 19.69 -7.61 11.34
C GLN A 581 20.37 -6.50 10.54
N LYS A 582 20.16 -6.50 9.20
CA LYS A 582 20.70 -5.45 8.34
C LYS A 582 20.20 -4.07 8.75
N TRP A 583 18.91 -3.93 9.04
CA TRP A 583 18.30 -2.67 9.45
C TRP A 583 18.83 -2.16 10.80
N ILE A 584 19.03 -3.03 11.76
CA ILE A 584 19.63 -2.67 13.06
C ILE A 584 21.09 -2.22 12.90
N ASN A 585 21.86 -2.89 12.06
CA ASN A 585 23.26 -2.54 11.82
C ASN A 585 23.43 -1.26 11.00
N HIS A 586 22.44 -0.89 10.19
CA HIS A 586 22.41 0.36 9.42
C HIS A 586 22.10 1.61 10.28
N ARG A 587 22.22 1.52 11.62
CA ARG A 587 22.14 2.68 12.54
C ARG A 587 23.07 3.84 12.17
N HIS A 588 24.15 3.54 11.46
CA HIS A 588 25.22 4.48 11.12
C HIS A 588 25.02 5.21 9.78
N TRP A 589 23.90 5.02 9.09
CA TRP A 589 23.52 5.88 7.96
C TRP A 589 22.94 7.21 8.51
N GLN A 590 23.88 7.93 9.19
CA GLN A 590 23.64 9.25 9.76
C GLN A 590 24.01 10.34 8.74
#